data_5002787230599dbaa5cd80cc88146619
#
_entry.id   5002787230599dbaa5cd80cc88146619
#
_cell.length_a   1.000
_cell.length_b   1.000
_cell.length_c   1.000
_cell.angle_alpha   90.00
_cell.angle_beta   90.00
_cell.angle_gamma   90.00
#
_symmetry.space_group_name_H-M   'P 1'
#
loop_
_entity.id
_entity.type
_entity.pdbx_description
1 polymer ?
#
loop_
_entity_poly.entity_id
_entity_poly.type
_entity_poly.pdbx_seq_one_letter_code
_entity_poly.pdbx_strand_id
1 'polypeptide(L)'
;MLDIKLFRANPEMVKEKLAARNLETDVVDLLIDLDKKRRELLVQVEDLKALRNKKSEEIAILKRKREDASDVIADMKHVSDEITTRDIEVKQIAEEINEKIIRIPNLISDETPIGEDEDENIEVRRIGQVREFDFEPKAHWDLVEELDIADFERASKISGSRFVFYKKAGALLERALINFMIDTHVVEHGYEEFMVPQLVNRTALFGTGQFPKFVEDVYTVESEGLTLIPTAEVPLTNYYNGEILTEDMLPKGVTAFSICFRSEAGSAGRDTRGLIRLHQFNKVEMVRFAKPENSYEQLEIMTGHAENILKKLNLPYRVITLCSGDTGFSSAKTYDIEVWLPSYNAYKEISSCSNCTDFQARRANMRFKREDTGKVEFLHTLNGSGLAVGRCLAAIIENYQNEDGSITVPEVLRPYMRGIAKIERD
;
A
#
# COMPACT_ATOMS: atom_id res chain seq x y z
N MET A 1 7.52 -8.32 1.93
CA MET A 1 8.96 -8.38 2.29
C MET A 1 9.72 -9.18 1.24
N LEU A 2 11.01 -8.93 1.11
CA LEU A 2 11.84 -9.68 0.17
C LEU A 2 12.14 -11.11 0.67
N ASP A 3 12.45 -12.04 -0.26
CA ASP A 3 12.88 -13.40 0.07
C ASP A 3 14.39 -13.40 0.33
N ILE A 4 14.84 -13.93 1.47
CA ILE A 4 16.27 -14.08 1.79
C ILE A 4 17.03 -14.89 0.73
N LYS A 5 16.34 -15.77 0.01
CA LYS A 5 16.94 -16.53 -1.10
C LYS A 5 17.40 -15.63 -2.24
N LEU A 6 16.73 -14.50 -2.46
CA LEU A 6 17.09 -13.52 -3.48
C LEU A 6 18.45 -12.89 -3.18
N PHE A 7 18.68 -12.54 -1.90
CA PHE A 7 19.97 -11.97 -1.45
C PHE A 7 21.15 -12.93 -1.70
N ARG A 8 20.94 -14.24 -1.56
CA ARG A 8 21.97 -15.24 -1.84
C ARG A 8 22.21 -15.47 -3.33
N ALA A 9 21.11 -15.48 -4.10
CA ALA A 9 21.19 -15.80 -5.53
C ALA A 9 21.79 -14.67 -6.35
N ASN A 10 21.43 -13.42 -6.03
CA ASN A 10 21.79 -12.25 -6.81
C ASN A 10 22.11 -11.04 -5.91
N PRO A 11 23.16 -11.11 -5.07
CA PRO A 11 23.47 -10.04 -4.11
C PRO A 11 23.73 -8.68 -4.77
N GLU A 12 24.47 -8.67 -5.87
CA GLU A 12 24.84 -7.43 -6.57
C GLU A 12 23.60 -6.74 -7.16
N MET A 13 22.67 -7.48 -7.75
CA MET A 13 21.41 -6.92 -8.23
C MET A 13 20.57 -6.32 -7.08
N VAL A 14 20.53 -6.98 -5.91
CA VAL A 14 19.82 -6.44 -4.75
C VAL A 14 20.49 -5.16 -4.27
N LYS A 15 21.83 -5.11 -4.18
CA LYS A 15 22.58 -3.90 -3.82
C LYS A 15 22.33 -2.76 -4.79
N GLU A 16 22.39 -3.02 -6.10
CA GLU A 16 22.12 -2.04 -7.15
C GLU A 16 20.73 -1.42 -7.00
N LYS A 17 19.70 -2.26 -6.86
CA LYS A 17 18.31 -1.78 -6.72
C LYS A 17 18.06 -1.05 -5.40
N LEU A 18 18.74 -1.39 -4.32
CA LEU A 18 18.64 -0.65 -3.05
C LEU A 18 19.41 0.68 -3.14
N ALA A 19 20.59 0.70 -3.75
CA ALA A 19 21.34 1.93 -4.00
C ALA A 19 20.55 2.91 -4.87
N ALA A 20 19.86 2.41 -5.90
CA ALA A 20 18.95 3.21 -6.73
C ALA A 20 17.79 3.83 -5.95
N ARG A 21 17.46 3.33 -4.76
CA ARG A 21 16.49 3.92 -3.81
C ARG A 21 17.15 4.78 -2.72
N ASN A 22 18.40 5.21 -2.91
CA ASN A 22 19.19 6.01 -1.97
C ASN A 22 19.38 5.32 -0.60
N LEU A 23 19.52 3.98 -0.60
CA LEU A 23 19.69 3.18 0.62
C LEU A 23 21.10 2.61 0.72
N GLU A 24 21.59 2.49 1.95
CA GLU A 24 22.83 1.77 2.25
C GLU A 24 22.69 0.28 1.93
N THR A 25 23.75 -0.31 1.38
CA THR A 25 23.73 -1.68 0.87
C THR A 25 24.39 -2.71 1.78
N ASP A 26 25.08 -2.28 2.85
CA ASP A 26 25.79 -3.13 3.80
C ASP A 26 24.88 -4.17 4.47
N VAL A 27 23.60 -3.84 4.60
CA VAL A 27 22.57 -4.75 5.12
C VAL A 27 22.44 -6.03 4.29
N VAL A 28 22.80 -5.99 3.01
CA VAL A 28 22.76 -7.17 2.10
C VAL A 28 23.78 -8.19 2.52
N ASP A 29 25.04 -7.77 2.72
CA ASP A 29 26.13 -8.66 3.13
C ASP A 29 25.86 -9.23 4.53
N LEU A 30 25.39 -8.38 5.45
CA LEU A 30 25.02 -8.81 6.80
C LEU A 30 23.93 -9.90 6.78
N LEU A 31 22.89 -9.74 5.98
CA LEU A 31 21.82 -10.74 5.85
C LEU A 31 22.30 -12.05 5.24
N ILE A 32 23.22 -11.99 4.28
CA ILE A 32 23.84 -13.18 3.67
C ILE A 32 24.66 -13.93 4.71
N ASP A 33 25.47 -13.24 5.51
CA ASP A 33 26.30 -13.84 6.55
C ASP A 33 25.44 -14.48 7.65
N LEU A 34 24.40 -13.79 8.10
CA LEU A 34 23.44 -14.33 9.08
C LEU A 34 22.73 -15.58 8.54
N ASP A 35 22.27 -15.55 7.29
CA ASP A 35 21.63 -16.73 6.69
C ASP A 35 22.60 -17.90 6.48
N LYS A 36 23.85 -17.62 6.14
CA LYS A 36 24.91 -18.65 6.06
C LYS A 36 25.11 -19.30 7.42
N LYS A 37 25.31 -18.52 8.47
CA LYS A 37 25.45 -19.00 9.85
C LYS A 37 24.25 -19.83 10.30
N ARG A 38 23.03 -19.33 10.02
CA ARG A 38 21.78 -20.06 10.33
C ARG A 38 21.75 -21.44 9.65
N ARG A 39 22.10 -21.53 8.38
CA ARG A 39 22.10 -22.80 7.63
C ARG A 39 23.15 -23.78 8.14
N GLU A 40 24.35 -23.30 8.50
CA GLU A 40 25.39 -24.11 9.08
C GLU A 40 24.94 -24.72 10.44
N LEU A 41 24.29 -23.90 11.28
CA LEU A 41 23.74 -24.39 12.56
C LEU A 41 22.61 -25.39 12.35
N LEU A 42 21.73 -25.18 11.36
CA LEU A 42 20.66 -26.13 11.04
C LEU A 42 21.21 -27.52 10.65
N VAL A 43 22.28 -27.57 9.86
CA VAL A 43 22.96 -28.84 9.53
C VAL A 43 23.49 -29.51 10.79
N GLN A 44 24.15 -28.75 11.67
CA GLN A 44 24.64 -29.29 12.95
C GLN A 44 23.53 -29.87 13.83
N VAL A 45 22.38 -29.16 13.88
CA VAL A 45 21.18 -29.62 14.63
C VAL A 45 20.62 -30.92 14.04
N GLU A 46 20.58 -31.04 12.70
CA GLU A 46 20.14 -32.28 12.05
C GLU A 46 21.09 -33.45 12.33
N ASP A 47 22.40 -33.24 12.26
CA ASP A 47 23.40 -34.24 12.59
C ASP A 47 23.32 -34.71 14.06
N LEU A 48 23.14 -33.76 14.99
CA LEU A 48 22.94 -34.06 16.41
C LEU A 48 21.63 -34.82 16.66
N LYS A 49 20.54 -34.47 15.97
CA LYS A 49 19.24 -35.19 16.05
C LYS A 49 19.39 -36.64 15.52
N ALA A 50 20.12 -36.83 14.43
CA ALA A 50 20.42 -38.17 13.91
C ALA A 50 21.25 -38.99 14.90
N LEU A 51 22.31 -38.37 15.52
CA LEU A 51 23.13 -39.03 16.55
C LEU A 51 22.29 -39.41 17.78
N ARG A 52 21.42 -38.54 18.26
CA ARG A 52 20.51 -38.80 19.38
C ARG A 52 19.60 -40.00 19.08
N ASN A 53 19.03 -40.07 17.87
CA ASN A 53 18.21 -41.21 17.46
C ASN A 53 18.99 -42.52 17.50
N LYS A 54 20.23 -42.55 16.95
CA LYS A 54 21.10 -43.71 16.99
C LYS A 54 21.44 -44.16 18.42
N LYS A 55 21.78 -43.20 19.31
CA LYS A 55 22.03 -43.51 20.73
C LYS A 55 20.77 -44.02 21.45
N SER A 56 19.57 -43.51 21.08
CA SER A 56 18.34 -44.03 21.63
C SER A 56 18.08 -45.51 21.24
N GLU A 57 18.42 -45.90 20.02
CA GLU A 57 18.33 -47.28 19.56
C GLU A 57 19.35 -48.18 20.30
N GLU A 58 20.58 -47.68 20.50
CA GLU A 58 21.65 -48.37 21.25
C GLU A 58 21.24 -48.65 22.70
N ILE A 59 20.69 -47.63 23.40
CA ILE A 59 20.12 -47.77 24.74
C ILE A 59 19.02 -48.84 24.78
N ALA A 60 18.15 -48.87 23.79
CA ALA A 60 17.07 -49.85 23.72
C ALA A 60 17.63 -51.28 23.55
N ILE A 61 18.69 -51.47 22.77
CA ILE A 61 19.38 -52.75 22.58
C ILE A 61 20.07 -53.20 23.88
N LEU A 62 20.84 -52.32 24.53
CA LEU A 62 21.54 -52.63 25.79
C LEU A 62 20.56 -53.01 26.91
N LYS A 63 19.44 -52.28 27.05
CA LYS A 63 18.38 -52.57 28.02
C LYS A 63 17.71 -53.94 27.74
N ARG A 64 17.49 -54.28 26.47
CA ARG A 64 16.95 -55.62 26.11
C ARG A 64 17.90 -56.76 26.47
N LYS A 65 19.21 -56.51 26.35
CA LYS A 65 20.27 -57.46 26.71
C LYS A 65 20.54 -57.46 28.22
N ARG A 66 19.96 -56.61 29.00
CA ARG A 66 20.24 -56.36 30.44
C ARG A 66 21.69 -55.92 30.70
N GLU A 67 22.30 -55.25 29.72
CA GLU A 67 23.63 -54.63 29.80
C GLU A 67 23.53 -53.21 30.35
N ASP A 68 24.59 -52.68 30.92
CA ASP A 68 24.64 -51.34 31.46
C ASP A 68 24.61 -50.32 30.31
N ALA A 69 23.68 -49.34 30.38
CA ALA A 69 23.50 -48.29 29.40
C ALA A 69 23.84 -46.88 29.95
N SER A 70 24.42 -46.80 31.15
CA SER A 70 24.61 -45.55 31.88
C SER A 70 25.44 -44.53 31.10
N ASP A 71 26.54 -44.94 30.48
CA ASP A 71 27.41 -44.05 29.69
C ASP A 71 26.69 -43.52 28.44
N VAL A 72 25.97 -44.39 27.72
CA VAL A 72 25.23 -43.99 26.53
C VAL A 72 24.07 -43.05 26.88
N ILE A 73 23.46 -43.23 28.05
CA ILE A 73 22.42 -42.33 28.56
C ILE A 73 23.03 -40.97 28.90
N ALA A 74 24.20 -40.90 29.53
CA ALA A 74 24.88 -39.65 29.84
C ALA A 74 25.27 -38.89 28.56
N ASP A 75 25.82 -39.60 27.57
CA ASP A 75 26.12 -39.04 26.25
C ASP A 75 24.88 -38.52 25.51
N MET A 76 23.78 -39.28 25.55
CA MET A 76 22.52 -38.85 24.95
C MET A 76 21.97 -37.58 25.59
N LYS A 77 22.14 -37.43 26.92
CA LYS A 77 21.80 -36.20 27.62
C LYS A 77 22.62 -35.02 27.13
N HIS A 78 23.95 -35.18 27.01
CA HIS A 78 24.84 -34.14 26.48
C HIS A 78 24.41 -33.71 25.04
N VAL A 79 24.20 -34.69 24.15
CA VAL A 79 23.71 -34.41 22.79
C VAL A 79 22.36 -33.65 22.81
N SER A 80 21.44 -33.98 23.74
CA SER A 80 20.16 -33.30 23.86
C SER A 80 20.31 -31.84 24.34
N ASP A 81 21.26 -31.59 25.24
CA ASP A 81 21.59 -30.26 25.74
C ASP A 81 22.23 -29.41 24.62
N GLU A 82 23.11 -29.99 23.80
CA GLU A 82 23.67 -29.33 22.62
C GLU A 82 22.59 -28.98 21.58
N ILE A 83 21.67 -29.90 21.26
CA ILE A 83 20.53 -29.62 20.35
C ILE A 83 19.75 -28.42 20.87
N THR A 84 19.42 -28.37 22.14
CA THR A 84 18.65 -27.25 22.73
C THR A 84 19.40 -25.93 22.58
N THR A 85 20.71 -25.92 22.85
CA THR A 85 21.54 -24.71 22.69
C THR A 85 21.56 -24.22 21.24
N ARG A 86 21.77 -25.13 20.27
CA ARG A 86 21.81 -24.78 18.85
C ARG A 86 20.45 -24.35 18.32
N ASP A 87 19.36 -24.99 18.73
CA ASP A 87 18.00 -24.58 18.36
C ASP A 87 17.69 -23.14 18.85
N ILE A 88 18.19 -22.75 20.03
CA ILE A 88 18.08 -21.36 20.53
C ILE A 88 18.88 -20.40 19.65
N GLU A 89 20.15 -20.73 19.30
CA GLU A 89 20.97 -19.90 18.41
C GLU A 89 20.32 -19.73 17.03
N VAL A 90 19.78 -20.80 16.44
CA VAL A 90 19.07 -20.76 15.16
C VAL A 90 17.86 -19.82 15.23
N LYS A 91 17.09 -19.89 16.33
CA LYS A 91 15.94 -19.02 16.55
C LYS A 91 16.34 -17.54 16.66
N GLN A 92 17.37 -17.23 17.43
CA GLN A 92 17.89 -15.87 17.58
C GLN A 92 18.36 -15.27 16.25
N ILE A 93 19.10 -16.03 15.44
CA ILE A 93 19.54 -15.57 14.13
C ILE A 93 18.35 -15.38 13.17
N ALA A 94 17.36 -16.27 13.23
CA ALA A 94 16.15 -16.13 12.41
C ALA A 94 15.34 -14.86 12.78
N GLU A 95 15.25 -14.55 14.06
CA GLU A 95 14.63 -13.31 14.55
C GLU A 95 15.43 -12.08 14.09
N GLU A 96 16.75 -12.09 14.18
CA GLU A 96 17.60 -10.99 13.70
C GLU A 96 17.47 -10.76 12.19
N ILE A 97 17.47 -11.83 11.38
CA ILE A 97 17.20 -11.74 9.94
C ILE A 97 15.84 -11.10 9.69
N ASN A 98 14.80 -11.55 10.40
CA ASN A 98 13.45 -11.03 10.21
C ASN A 98 13.35 -9.54 10.58
N GLU A 99 13.93 -9.10 11.69
CA GLU A 99 13.93 -7.69 12.12
C GLU A 99 14.58 -6.76 11.09
N LYS A 100 15.59 -7.22 10.39
CA LYS A 100 16.26 -6.44 9.34
C LYS A 100 15.49 -6.46 8.03
N ILE A 101 15.09 -7.64 7.56
CA ILE A 101 14.47 -7.80 6.23
C ILE A 101 13.10 -7.13 6.11
N ILE A 102 12.34 -7.04 7.21
CA ILE A 102 11.04 -6.35 7.21
C ILE A 102 11.14 -4.83 7.05
N ARG A 103 12.33 -4.26 7.25
CA ARG A 103 12.61 -2.83 7.09
C ARG A 103 13.16 -2.47 5.71
N ILE A 104 13.50 -3.47 4.90
CA ILE A 104 13.98 -3.27 3.53
C ILE A 104 12.76 -3.07 2.62
N PRO A 105 12.72 -2.00 1.79
CA PRO A 105 11.64 -1.79 0.85
C PRO A 105 11.64 -2.83 -0.28
N ASN A 106 10.58 -2.83 -1.07
CA ASN A 106 10.52 -3.63 -2.28
C ASN A 106 11.60 -3.18 -3.29
N LEU A 107 12.06 -4.11 -4.12
CA LEU A 107 12.96 -3.79 -5.22
C LEU A 107 12.18 -3.14 -6.37
N ILE A 108 12.75 -2.09 -6.93
CA ILE A 108 12.16 -1.41 -8.09
C ILE A 108 12.24 -2.30 -9.34
N SER A 109 11.28 -2.11 -10.25
CA SER A 109 11.30 -2.74 -11.56
C SER A 109 12.42 -2.18 -12.42
N ASP A 110 12.79 -2.91 -13.48
CA ASP A 110 13.80 -2.42 -14.45
C ASP A 110 13.28 -1.25 -15.29
N GLU A 111 11.95 -1.06 -15.34
CA GLU A 111 11.28 0.05 -16.03
C GLU A 111 11.10 1.30 -15.16
N THR A 112 11.41 1.24 -13.87
CA THR A 112 11.32 2.38 -12.95
C THR A 112 12.49 3.32 -13.21
N PRO A 113 12.24 4.61 -13.53
CA PRO A 113 13.31 5.58 -13.74
C PRO A 113 14.18 5.71 -12.48
N ILE A 114 15.48 5.90 -12.69
CA ILE A 114 16.41 6.17 -11.59
C ILE A 114 16.39 7.67 -11.31
N GLY A 115 16.25 8.06 -10.05
CA GLY A 115 16.21 9.46 -9.62
C GLY A 115 16.25 9.57 -8.08
N GLU A 116 16.52 10.77 -7.58
CA GLU A 116 16.67 11.03 -6.14
C GLU A 116 15.34 11.37 -5.47
N ASP A 117 14.49 12.18 -6.13
CA ASP A 117 13.25 12.69 -5.56
C ASP A 117 12.16 12.98 -6.63
N GLU A 118 11.07 13.65 -6.21
CA GLU A 118 9.90 13.95 -7.03
C GLU A 118 10.19 14.81 -8.28
N ASP A 119 11.28 15.57 -8.32
CA ASP A 119 11.66 16.40 -9.47
C ASP A 119 12.17 15.58 -10.67
N GLU A 120 12.55 14.30 -10.43
CA GLU A 120 13.04 13.38 -11.46
C GLU A 120 11.98 12.39 -11.93
N ASN A 121 10.73 12.57 -11.53
CA ASN A 121 9.59 11.81 -12.03
C ASN A 121 9.35 12.11 -13.51
N ILE A 122 9.01 11.09 -14.29
CA ILE A 122 8.88 11.22 -15.75
C ILE A 122 7.41 11.32 -16.17
N GLU A 123 7.04 12.40 -16.87
CA GLU A 123 5.72 12.53 -17.48
C GLU A 123 5.55 11.52 -18.63
N VAL A 124 4.54 10.65 -18.50
CA VAL A 124 4.23 9.62 -19.50
C VAL A 124 3.23 10.14 -20.52
N ARG A 125 2.18 10.86 -20.06
CA ARG A 125 1.12 11.39 -20.91
C ARG A 125 0.36 12.50 -20.21
N ARG A 126 -0.22 13.39 -21.01
CA ARG A 126 -1.07 14.50 -20.55
C ARG A 126 -2.36 14.51 -21.36
N ILE A 127 -3.49 14.66 -20.69
CA ILE A 127 -4.82 14.58 -21.28
C ILE A 127 -5.67 15.78 -20.82
N GLY A 128 -6.49 16.28 -21.75
CA GLY A 128 -7.34 17.46 -21.54
C GLY A 128 -6.59 18.78 -21.77
N GLN A 129 -7.34 19.83 -21.93
CA GLN A 129 -6.84 21.20 -22.09
C GLN A 129 -7.10 21.97 -20.81
N VAL A 130 -6.08 22.64 -20.30
CA VAL A 130 -6.23 23.58 -19.20
C VAL A 130 -7.16 24.72 -19.65
N ARG A 131 -8.20 24.97 -18.86
CA ARG A 131 -9.13 26.07 -19.14
C ARG A 131 -8.45 27.41 -18.96
N GLU A 132 -8.56 28.27 -19.97
CA GLU A 132 -8.25 29.68 -19.86
C GLU A 132 -9.47 30.42 -19.31
N PHE A 133 -9.28 31.25 -18.31
CA PHE A 133 -10.34 32.04 -17.69
C PHE A 133 -10.25 33.49 -18.16
N ASP A 134 -11.41 34.08 -18.50
CA ASP A 134 -11.52 35.51 -18.83
C ASP A 134 -11.53 36.40 -17.55
N PHE A 135 -11.43 35.77 -16.38
CA PHE A 135 -11.40 36.39 -15.06
C PHE A 135 -10.30 35.74 -14.20
N GLU A 136 -9.96 36.35 -13.08
CA GLU A 136 -9.01 35.77 -12.13
C GLU A 136 -9.64 34.59 -11.35
N PRO A 137 -9.20 33.34 -11.55
CA PRO A 137 -9.80 32.20 -10.89
C PRO A 137 -9.45 32.19 -9.40
N LYS A 138 -10.47 31.95 -8.56
CA LYS A 138 -10.32 31.81 -7.12
C LYS A 138 -9.86 30.40 -6.75
N ALA A 139 -9.19 30.28 -5.62
CA ALA A 139 -8.85 29.01 -5.04
C ALA A 139 -10.07 28.29 -4.43
N HIS A 140 -10.04 26.96 -4.41
CA HIS A 140 -11.17 26.16 -3.88
C HIS A 140 -11.50 26.50 -2.43
N TRP A 141 -10.54 26.84 -1.57
CA TRP A 141 -10.80 27.22 -0.17
C TRP A 141 -11.59 28.52 -0.05
N ASP A 142 -11.37 29.51 -0.91
CA ASP A 142 -12.14 30.75 -0.93
C ASP A 142 -13.56 30.50 -1.47
N LEU A 143 -13.69 29.72 -2.57
CA LEU A 143 -14.97 29.40 -3.19
C LEU A 143 -15.89 28.58 -2.26
N VAL A 144 -15.37 27.58 -1.54
CA VAL A 144 -16.20 26.78 -0.64
C VAL A 144 -16.72 27.57 0.56
N GLU A 145 -15.95 28.55 1.03
CA GLU A 145 -16.38 29.49 2.08
C GLU A 145 -17.41 30.48 1.56
N GLU A 146 -17.15 31.12 0.41
CA GLU A 146 -18.11 32.08 -0.21
C GLU A 146 -19.45 31.43 -0.53
N LEU A 147 -19.46 30.21 -1.04
CA LEU A 147 -20.67 29.43 -1.34
C LEU A 147 -21.32 28.78 -0.10
N ASP A 148 -20.68 28.88 1.06
CA ASP A 148 -21.14 28.28 2.31
C ASP A 148 -21.33 26.74 2.23
N ILE A 149 -20.44 26.04 1.49
CA ILE A 149 -20.50 24.59 1.25
C ILE A 149 -19.45 23.78 2.00
N ALA A 150 -18.46 24.44 2.63
CA ALA A 150 -17.53 23.86 3.59
C ALA A 150 -17.25 24.83 4.73
N ASP A 151 -16.75 24.31 5.88
CA ASP A 151 -16.49 25.09 7.08
C ASP A 151 -15.25 24.54 7.82
N PHE A 152 -14.13 25.20 7.65
CA PHE A 152 -12.86 24.82 8.31
C PHE A 152 -12.78 25.37 9.73
N GLU A 153 -13.34 26.56 9.98
CA GLU A 153 -13.29 27.22 11.29
C GLU A 153 -14.04 26.40 12.36
N ARG A 154 -15.26 25.95 12.03
CA ARG A 154 -16.04 25.13 12.96
C ARG A 154 -15.44 23.73 13.14
N ALA A 155 -14.86 23.15 12.10
CA ALA A 155 -14.14 21.88 12.21
C ALA A 155 -12.92 22.00 13.14
N SER A 156 -12.20 23.11 13.05
CA SER A 156 -11.04 23.38 13.92
C SER A 156 -11.40 23.46 15.40
N LYS A 157 -12.61 23.92 15.72
CA LYS A 157 -13.08 24.00 17.13
C LYS A 157 -13.25 22.64 17.79
N ILE A 158 -13.50 21.58 17.02
CA ILE A 158 -13.75 20.24 17.57
C ILE A 158 -12.61 19.25 17.35
N SER A 159 -11.81 19.44 16.30
CA SER A 159 -10.78 18.47 15.91
C SER A 159 -9.40 19.07 15.64
N GLY A 160 -9.27 20.40 15.68
CA GLY A 160 -8.04 21.08 15.32
C GLY A 160 -7.93 21.39 13.84
N SER A 161 -6.74 21.77 13.38
CA SER A 161 -6.47 22.11 11.98
C SER A 161 -6.59 20.89 11.07
N ARG A 162 -6.71 21.12 9.74
CA ARG A 162 -6.77 20.06 8.71
C ARG A 162 -7.97 19.10 8.85
N PHE A 163 -9.10 19.61 9.37
CA PHE A 163 -10.41 18.99 9.32
C PHE A 163 -11.40 19.93 8.64
N VAL A 164 -12.47 19.39 8.10
CA VAL A 164 -13.49 20.14 7.36
C VAL A 164 -14.89 19.61 7.66
N PHE A 165 -15.85 20.50 7.80
CA PHE A 165 -17.26 20.18 7.63
C PHE A 165 -17.68 20.46 6.20
N TYR A 166 -18.09 19.44 5.47
CA TYR A 166 -18.86 19.64 4.24
C TYR A 166 -20.33 19.87 4.62
N LYS A 167 -20.98 20.81 3.96
CA LYS A 167 -22.38 21.14 4.22
C LYS A 167 -23.14 21.46 2.94
N LYS A 168 -24.46 21.39 2.98
CA LYS A 168 -25.36 21.74 1.84
C LYS A 168 -24.90 21.06 0.53
N ALA A 169 -24.71 21.84 -0.54
CA ALA A 169 -24.27 21.35 -1.85
C ALA A 169 -22.85 20.72 -1.81
N GLY A 170 -21.96 21.16 -0.91
CA GLY A 170 -20.64 20.56 -0.74
C GLY A 170 -20.71 19.12 -0.21
N ALA A 171 -21.53 18.87 0.80
CA ALA A 171 -21.77 17.52 1.31
C ALA A 171 -22.46 16.62 0.27
N LEU A 172 -23.34 17.19 -0.55
CA LEU A 172 -23.99 16.47 -1.63
C LEU A 172 -22.98 16.12 -2.74
N LEU A 173 -22.11 17.07 -3.12
CA LEU A 173 -21.07 16.86 -4.14
C LEU A 173 -20.04 15.80 -3.72
N GLU A 174 -19.59 15.84 -2.45
CA GLU A 174 -18.67 14.83 -1.90
C GLU A 174 -19.28 13.42 -2.00
N ARG A 175 -20.54 13.27 -1.59
CA ARG A 175 -21.25 11.99 -1.69
C ARG A 175 -21.53 11.59 -3.15
N ALA A 176 -21.84 12.54 -4.02
CA ALA A 176 -22.06 12.31 -5.44
C ALA A 176 -20.80 11.75 -6.11
N LEU A 177 -19.63 12.30 -5.77
CA LEU A 177 -18.33 11.81 -6.25
C LEU A 177 -18.04 10.39 -5.77
N ILE A 178 -18.29 10.09 -4.48
CA ILE A 178 -18.10 8.73 -3.94
C ILE A 178 -18.94 7.73 -4.74
N ASN A 179 -20.24 7.98 -4.89
CA ASN A 179 -21.15 7.07 -5.58
C ASN A 179 -20.78 6.94 -7.06
N PHE A 180 -20.48 8.04 -7.74
CA PHE A 180 -20.06 8.04 -9.14
C PHE A 180 -18.78 7.21 -9.37
N MET A 181 -17.77 7.34 -8.49
CA MET A 181 -16.53 6.59 -8.58
C MET A 181 -16.76 5.09 -8.35
N ILE A 182 -17.50 4.73 -7.30
CA ILE A 182 -17.83 3.32 -6.99
C ILE A 182 -18.64 2.71 -8.13
N ASP A 183 -19.73 3.35 -8.57
CA ASP A 183 -20.56 2.84 -9.66
C ASP A 183 -19.73 2.63 -10.94
N THR A 184 -18.84 3.56 -11.27
CA THR A 184 -17.98 3.44 -12.45
C THR A 184 -17.03 2.25 -12.31
N HIS A 185 -16.37 2.08 -11.15
CA HIS A 185 -15.45 0.96 -10.96
C HIS A 185 -16.17 -0.40 -10.94
N VAL A 186 -17.34 -0.47 -10.35
CA VAL A 186 -18.13 -1.72 -10.29
C VAL A 186 -18.74 -2.07 -11.65
N VAL A 187 -19.45 -1.11 -12.25
CA VAL A 187 -20.27 -1.40 -13.44
C VAL A 187 -19.43 -1.44 -14.72
N GLU A 188 -18.48 -0.52 -14.88
CA GLU A 188 -17.72 -0.41 -16.13
C GLU A 188 -16.38 -1.13 -16.07
N HIS A 189 -15.73 -1.15 -14.90
CA HIS A 189 -14.38 -1.72 -14.77
C HIS A 189 -14.38 -3.11 -14.14
N GLY A 190 -15.55 -3.61 -13.68
CA GLY A 190 -15.72 -4.98 -13.19
C GLY A 190 -15.06 -5.27 -11.84
N TYR A 191 -14.87 -4.26 -11.00
CA TYR A 191 -14.42 -4.48 -9.62
C TYR A 191 -15.57 -5.00 -8.76
N GLU A 192 -15.26 -5.88 -7.82
CA GLU A 192 -16.19 -6.26 -6.77
C GLU A 192 -16.17 -5.21 -5.64
N GLU A 193 -17.35 -4.69 -5.27
CA GLU A 193 -17.48 -3.68 -4.22
C GLU A 193 -17.42 -4.29 -2.84
N PHE A 194 -16.66 -3.65 -1.96
CA PHE A 194 -16.53 -4.01 -0.54
C PHE A 194 -16.88 -2.83 0.37
N MET A 195 -17.49 -3.12 1.50
CA MET A 195 -17.53 -2.25 2.66
C MET A 195 -16.55 -2.78 3.71
N VAL A 196 -15.53 -2.00 4.04
CA VAL A 196 -14.39 -2.46 4.82
C VAL A 196 -14.41 -1.95 6.26
N PRO A 197 -13.84 -2.71 7.23
CA PRO A 197 -13.53 -2.19 8.55
C PRO A 197 -12.56 -1.02 8.47
N GLN A 198 -12.80 0.05 9.24
CA GLN A 198 -11.90 1.20 9.31
C GLN A 198 -10.93 1.12 10.50
N LEU A 199 -11.11 0.16 11.39
CA LEU A 199 -10.20 -0.20 12.46
C LEU A 199 -9.59 -1.56 12.16
N VAL A 200 -8.26 -1.62 12.14
CA VAL A 200 -7.51 -2.83 11.80
C VAL A 200 -6.43 -3.12 12.84
N ASN A 201 -6.03 -4.37 12.95
CA ASN A 201 -4.93 -4.78 13.82
C ASN A 201 -3.55 -4.49 13.17
N ARG A 202 -2.49 -4.60 13.99
CA ARG A 202 -1.11 -4.37 13.52
C ARG A 202 -0.67 -5.34 12.42
N THR A 203 -1.21 -6.56 12.39
CA THR A 203 -0.89 -7.57 11.38
C THR A 203 -1.36 -7.15 10.00
N ALA A 204 -2.53 -6.51 9.88
CA ALA A 204 -3.02 -5.99 8.62
C ALA A 204 -2.12 -4.85 8.09
N LEU A 205 -1.70 -3.92 8.96
CA LEU A 205 -0.77 -2.84 8.60
C LEU A 205 0.64 -3.36 8.24
N PHE A 206 1.06 -4.45 8.86
CA PHE A 206 2.28 -5.15 8.48
C PHE A 206 2.13 -5.80 7.09
N GLY A 207 0.99 -6.43 6.82
CA GLY A 207 0.72 -7.10 5.54
C GLY A 207 0.88 -6.20 4.34
N THR A 208 0.42 -4.95 4.41
CA THR A 208 0.53 -3.95 3.34
C THR A 208 1.82 -3.12 3.39
N GLY A 209 2.63 -3.25 4.45
CA GLY A 209 3.93 -2.58 4.56
C GLY A 209 3.92 -1.22 5.23
N GLN A 210 2.78 -0.75 5.77
CA GLN A 210 2.75 0.46 6.58
C GLN A 210 3.59 0.29 7.85
N PHE A 211 3.52 -0.87 8.50
CA PHE A 211 4.37 -1.18 9.65
C PHE A 211 5.56 -2.05 9.25
N PRO A 212 6.74 -1.84 9.88
CA PRO A 212 7.00 -0.93 11.02
C PRO A 212 7.38 0.51 10.63
N LYS A 213 7.40 0.90 9.34
CA LYS A 213 7.97 2.17 8.88
C LYS A 213 7.13 3.40 9.28
N PHE A 214 5.80 3.34 9.13
CA PHE A 214 4.89 4.48 9.24
C PHE A 214 4.05 4.46 10.54
N VAL A 215 4.65 4.06 11.65
CA VAL A 215 3.95 3.98 12.96
C VAL A 215 3.49 5.37 13.44
N GLU A 216 4.23 6.43 13.10
CA GLU A 216 3.92 7.81 13.52
C GLU A 216 2.84 8.47 12.65
N ASP A 217 2.56 7.90 11.45
CA ASP A 217 1.61 8.45 10.49
C ASP A 217 0.16 7.99 10.71
N VAL A 218 -0.11 7.18 11.72
CA VAL A 218 -1.43 6.58 11.95
C VAL A 218 -2.02 6.98 13.31
N TYR A 219 -3.36 6.93 13.41
CA TYR A 219 -4.09 7.09 14.67
C TYR A 219 -4.37 5.72 15.27
N THR A 220 -3.85 5.45 16.47
CA THR A 220 -4.02 4.17 17.17
C THR A 220 -4.96 4.31 18.37
N VAL A 221 -5.88 3.36 18.52
CA VAL A 221 -6.71 3.16 19.72
C VAL A 221 -5.99 2.16 20.62
N GLU A 222 -5.15 2.67 21.50
CA GLU A 222 -4.22 1.84 22.29
C GLU A 222 -4.93 0.82 23.19
N SER A 223 -6.09 1.18 23.77
CA SER A 223 -6.88 0.28 24.63
C SER A 223 -7.33 -1.00 23.93
N GLU A 224 -7.52 -0.93 22.61
CA GLU A 224 -8.01 -2.04 21.77
C GLU A 224 -6.90 -2.69 20.94
N GLY A 225 -5.72 -2.06 20.85
CA GLY A 225 -4.65 -2.48 19.94
C GLY A 225 -5.02 -2.35 18.46
N LEU A 226 -5.97 -1.47 18.15
CA LEU A 226 -6.46 -1.22 16.79
C LEU A 226 -6.00 0.14 16.29
N THR A 227 -5.91 0.27 14.98
CA THR A 227 -5.47 1.48 14.29
C THR A 227 -6.49 1.88 13.23
N LEU A 228 -6.79 3.17 13.13
CA LEU A 228 -7.59 3.73 12.04
C LEU A 228 -6.82 3.62 10.72
N ILE A 229 -7.49 3.15 9.68
CA ILE A 229 -6.86 2.91 8.38
C ILE A 229 -6.43 4.22 7.70
N PRO A 230 -5.20 4.30 7.15
CA PRO A 230 -4.77 5.43 6.31
C PRO A 230 -5.29 5.32 4.87
N THR A 231 -5.83 4.16 4.49
CA THR A 231 -6.33 3.80 3.15
C THR A 231 -7.11 2.48 3.22
N ALA A 232 -8.11 2.30 2.36
CA ALA A 232 -8.80 1.02 2.20
C ALA A 232 -7.90 -0.07 1.60
N GLU A 233 -6.72 0.27 1.05
CA GLU A 233 -5.70 -0.71 0.67
C GLU A 233 -5.44 -1.74 1.80
N VAL A 234 -5.38 -1.26 3.05
CA VAL A 234 -5.04 -2.14 4.18
C VAL A 234 -6.07 -3.26 4.36
N PRO A 235 -7.36 -3.01 4.57
CA PRO A 235 -8.33 -4.10 4.71
C PRO A 235 -8.57 -4.86 3.40
N LEU A 236 -8.57 -4.21 2.23
CA LEU A 236 -8.80 -4.88 0.95
C LEU A 236 -7.68 -5.87 0.61
N THR A 237 -6.43 -5.45 0.73
CA THR A 237 -5.28 -6.34 0.44
C THR A 237 -5.25 -7.51 1.43
N ASN A 238 -5.54 -7.29 2.71
CA ASN A 238 -5.54 -8.34 3.71
C ASN A 238 -6.79 -9.24 3.68
N TYR A 239 -7.73 -9.04 2.75
CA TYR A 239 -8.92 -9.89 2.64
C TYR A 239 -8.56 -11.37 2.46
N TYR A 240 -7.50 -11.66 1.71
CA TYR A 240 -6.98 -13.01 1.51
C TYR A 240 -5.74 -13.36 2.36
N ASN A 241 -5.53 -12.64 3.48
CA ASN A 241 -4.39 -12.89 4.37
C ASN A 241 -4.36 -14.35 4.86
N GLY A 242 -3.22 -15.03 4.63
CA GLY A 242 -2.99 -16.43 5.02
C GLY A 242 -3.59 -17.48 4.08
N GLU A 243 -4.25 -17.08 3.00
CA GLU A 243 -4.98 -17.98 2.11
C GLU A 243 -4.16 -18.43 0.90
N ILE A 244 -4.61 -19.56 0.31
CA ILE A 244 -4.13 -20.07 -0.97
C ILE A 244 -5.32 -20.10 -1.93
N LEU A 245 -5.30 -19.19 -2.89
CA LEU A 245 -6.34 -19.05 -3.92
C LEU A 245 -6.18 -20.11 -5.01
N THR A 246 -7.25 -20.35 -5.75
CA THR A 246 -7.18 -21.10 -7.01
C THR A 246 -6.77 -20.16 -8.15
N GLU A 247 -6.10 -20.68 -9.17
CA GLU A 247 -5.56 -19.84 -10.27
C GLU A 247 -6.66 -19.12 -11.06
N ASP A 248 -7.83 -19.72 -11.19
CA ASP A 248 -9.01 -19.18 -11.88
C ASP A 248 -9.61 -17.94 -11.18
N MET A 249 -9.28 -17.71 -9.91
CA MET A 249 -9.67 -16.48 -9.20
C MET A 249 -8.85 -15.26 -9.65
N LEU A 250 -7.76 -15.45 -10.39
CA LEU A 250 -6.83 -14.37 -10.78
C LEU A 250 -6.89 -14.08 -12.30
N PRO A 251 -6.88 -12.81 -12.74
CA PRO A 251 -6.80 -11.61 -11.90
C PRO A 251 -8.14 -11.27 -11.24
N LYS A 252 -8.12 -10.76 -10.01
CA LYS A 252 -9.30 -10.28 -9.29
C LYS A 252 -9.13 -8.82 -8.91
N GLY A 253 -10.16 -8.00 -9.18
CA GLY A 253 -10.24 -6.59 -8.77
C GLY A 253 -11.30 -6.39 -7.70
N VAL A 254 -10.96 -5.66 -6.64
CA VAL A 254 -11.87 -5.26 -5.57
C VAL A 254 -11.76 -3.75 -5.32
N THR A 255 -12.86 -3.10 -4.93
CA THR A 255 -12.89 -1.66 -4.65
C THR A 255 -13.69 -1.37 -3.38
N ALA A 256 -13.32 -0.31 -2.68
CA ALA A 256 -14.07 0.17 -1.54
C ALA A 256 -13.96 1.68 -1.39
N PHE A 257 -15.03 2.30 -0.96
CA PHE A 257 -15.00 3.60 -0.33
C PHE A 257 -14.58 3.46 1.14
N SER A 258 -13.72 4.34 1.61
CA SER A 258 -13.45 4.48 3.04
C SER A 258 -13.15 5.91 3.44
N ILE A 259 -13.39 6.22 4.72
CA ILE A 259 -12.76 7.34 5.39
C ILE A 259 -11.32 6.91 5.73
N CYS A 260 -10.36 7.77 5.40
CA CYS A 260 -8.93 7.54 5.63
C CYS A 260 -8.42 8.53 6.68
N PHE A 261 -7.49 8.07 7.53
CA PHE A 261 -6.94 8.84 8.63
C PHE A 261 -5.41 8.86 8.57
N ARG A 262 -4.82 10.08 8.50
CA ARG A 262 -3.36 10.26 8.47
C ARG A 262 -2.96 11.37 9.44
N SER A 263 -2.00 11.09 10.32
CA SER A 263 -1.49 12.10 11.26
C SER A 263 -0.63 13.17 10.58
N GLU A 264 -0.19 12.91 9.33
CA GLU A 264 0.61 13.84 8.52
C GLU A 264 1.87 14.32 9.26
N ALA A 265 2.52 13.44 10.04
CA ALA A 265 3.64 13.77 10.93
C ALA A 265 4.82 14.43 10.21
N GLY A 266 5.09 14.04 8.96
CA GLY A 266 6.19 14.58 8.14
C GLY A 266 5.84 15.79 7.25
N SER A 267 4.59 16.32 7.30
CA SER A 267 4.09 17.29 6.33
C SER A 267 3.96 18.73 6.87
N ALA A 268 4.77 19.12 7.86
CA ALA A 268 4.71 20.45 8.44
C ALA A 268 4.94 21.55 7.38
N GLY A 269 3.96 22.47 7.25
CA GLY A 269 4.03 23.61 6.33
C GLY A 269 3.61 23.37 4.88
N ARG A 270 3.35 22.12 4.47
CA ARG A 270 2.87 21.80 3.11
C ARG A 270 1.34 21.83 3.03
N ASP A 271 0.79 22.46 1.97
CA ASP A 271 -0.66 22.49 1.65
C ASP A 271 -1.55 22.72 2.89
N THR A 272 -1.27 23.81 3.64
CA THR A 272 -1.93 24.08 4.93
C THR A 272 -3.36 24.61 4.82
N ARG A 273 -3.82 24.94 3.60
CA ARG A 273 -5.16 25.46 3.32
C ARG A 273 -5.96 24.50 2.43
N GLY A 274 -7.26 24.56 2.56
CA GLY A 274 -8.18 23.87 1.67
C GLY A 274 -8.28 22.36 1.89
N LEU A 275 -8.57 21.63 0.81
CA LEU A 275 -8.98 20.22 0.82
C LEU A 275 -7.87 19.24 0.40
N ILE A 276 -6.67 19.73 0.07
CA ILE A 276 -5.62 18.89 -0.52
C ILE A 276 -4.99 17.97 0.52
N ARG A 277 -4.84 18.45 1.78
CA ARG A 277 -4.16 17.70 2.85
C ARG A 277 -4.92 17.79 4.18
N LEU A 278 -5.67 16.77 4.47
CA LEU A 278 -6.52 16.65 5.66
C LEU A 278 -6.12 15.42 6.48
N HIS A 279 -6.32 15.48 7.82
CA HIS A 279 -6.14 14.34 8.73
C HIS A 279 -7.20 13.26 8.53
N GLN A 280 -8.38 13.67 8.08
CA GLN A 280 -9.50 12.78 7.73
C GLN A 280 -10.01 13.15 6.35
N PHE A 281 -10.05 12.20 5.43
CA PHE A 281 -10.50 12.41 4.05
C PHE A 281 -11.14 11.14 3.48
N ASN A 282 -11.94 11.33 2.44
CA ASN A 282 -12.62 10.25 1.72
C ASN A 282 -11.80 9.79 0.52
N LYS A 283 -11.74 8.47 0.31
CA LYS A 283 -11.06 7.86 -0.83
C LYS A 283 -11.82 6.63 -1.33
N VAL A 284 -11.92 6.50 -2.63
CA VAL A 284 -12.24 5.22 -3.27
C VAL A 284 -10.92 4.55 -3.61
N GLU A 285 -10.78 3.30 -3.22
CA GLU A 285 -9.55 2.51 -3.42
C GLU A 285 -9.82 1.31 -4.30
N MET A 286 -8.89 1.01 -5.17
CA MET A 286 -8.87 -0.17 -6.02
C MET A 286 -7.71 -1.07 -5.61
N VAL A 287 -7.95 -2.37 -5.45
CA VAL A 287 -6.90 -3.37 -5.25
C VAL A 287 -7.07 -4.47 -6.29
N ARG A 288 -5.96 -4.95 -6.84
CA ARG A 288 -5.95 -6.10 -7.73
C ARG A 288 -5.00 -7.17 -7.21
N PHE A 289 -5.46 -8.42 -7.34
CA PHE A 289 -4.65 -9.62 -7.11
C PHE A 289 -4.38 -10.23 -8.47
N ALA A 290 -3.11 -10.50 -8.76
CA ALA A 290 -2.69 -10.93 -10.09
C ALA A 290 -1.66 -12.06 -10.03
N LYS A 291 -1.53 -12.79 -11.14
CA LYS A 291 -0.39 -13.69 -11.33
C LYS A 291 0.87 -12.88 -11.63
N PRO A 292 2.07 -13.38 -11.25
CA PRO A 292 3.33 -12.66 -11.48
C PRO A 292 3.51 -12.20 -12.93
N GLU A 293 3.20 -13.05 -13.89
CA GLU A 293 3.43 -12.83 -15.32
C GLU A 293 2.59 -11.72 -15.94
N ASN A 294 1.43 -11.39 -15.36
CA ASN A 294 0.55 -10.35 -15.92
C ASN A 294 0.35 -9.13 -15.01
N SER A 295 1.07 -9.04 -13.89
CA SER A 295 0.86 -7.97 -12.92
C SER A 295 1.15 -6.56 -13.45
N TYR A 296 2.12 -6.40 -14.36
CA TYR A 296 2.41 -5.11 -14.97
C TYR A 296 1.32 -4.68 -15.97
N GLU A 297 0.74 -5.62 -16.73
CA GLU A 297 -0.46 -5.36 -17.53
C GLU A 297 -1.63 -4.91 -16.64
N GLN A 298 -1.79 -5.55 -15.48
CA GLN A 298 -2.83 -5.17 -14.52
C GLN A 298 -2.59 -3.77 -13.91
N LEU A 299 -1.34 -3.30 -13.83
CA LEU A 299 -1.02 -1.93 -13.44
C LEU A 299 -1.51 -0.92 -14.48
N GLU A 300 -1.24 -1.18 -15.79
CA GLU A 300 -1.72 -0.31 -16.87
C GLU A 300 -3.26 -0.25 -16.91
N ILE A 301 -3.93 -1.38 -16.75
CA ILE A 301 -5.39 -1.47 -16.69
C ILE A 301 -5.93 -0.64 -15.51
N MET A 302 -5.35 -0.80 -14.31
CA MET A 302 -5.79 -0.10 -13.10
C MET A 302 -5.58 1.41 -13.21
N THR A 303 -4.43 1.84 -13.74
CA THR A 303 -4.12 3.25 -14.01
C THR A 303 -5.14 3.83 -14.99
N GLY A 304 -5.45 3.11 -16.09
CA GLY A 304 -6.49 3.49 -17.04
C GLY A 304 -7.88 3.64 -16.42
N HIS A 305 -8.22 2.82 -15.42
CA HIS A 305 -9.48 2.91 -14.67
C HIS A 305 -9.55 4.19 -13.81
N ALA A 306 -8.45 4.55 -13.15
CA ALA A 306 -8.37 5.82 -12.41
C ALA A 306 -8.48 7.03 -13.34
N GLU A 307 -7.77 7.00 -14.48
CA GLU A 307 -7.85 8.04 -15.52
C GLU A 307 -9.28 8.20 -16.06
N ASN A 308 -10.05 7.09 -16.20
CA ASN A 308 -11.40 7.13 -16.73
C ASN A 308 -12.33 8.00 -15.88
N ILE A 309 -12.15 8.05 -14.57
CA ILE A 309 -12.90 8.96 -13.68
C ILE A 309 -12.64 10.41 -14.09
N LEU A 310 -11.39 10.82 -14.28
CA LEU A 310 -11.02 12.18 -14.68
C LEU A 310 -11.50 12.52 -16.11
N LYS A 311 -11.42 11.57 -17.03
CA LYS A 311 -11.95 11.71 -18.41
C LYS A 311 -13.46 11.99 -18.39
N LYS A 312 -14.22 11.22 -17.62
CA LYS A 312 -15.67 11.41 -17.48
C LYS A 312 -16.04 12.75 -16.82
N LEU A 313 -15.21 13.21 -15.89
CA LEU A 313 -15.34 14.52 -15.25
C LEU A 313 -14.82 15.66 -16.14
N ASN A 314 -14.21 15.37 -17.29
CA ASN A 314 -13.57 16.32 -18.19
C ASN A 314 -12.60 17.27 -17.47
N LEU A 315 -11.78 16.70 -16.56
CA LEU A 315 -10.73 17.40 -15.85
C LEU A 315 -9.38 17.19 -16.54
N PRO A 316 -8.56 18.25 -16.75
CA PRO A 316 -7.22 18.09 -17.30
C PRO A 316 -6.30 17.41 -16.27
N TYR A 317 -5.51 16.43 -16.72
CA TYR A 317 -4.60 15.69 -15.87
C TYR A 317 -3.35 15.24 -16.64
N ARG A 318 -2.32 14.85 -15.92
CA ARG A 318 -1.16 14.13 -16.45
C ARG A 318 -0.89 12.85 -15.67
N VAL A 319 -0.19 11.93 -16.29
CA VAL A 319 0.32 10.71 -15.65
C VAL A 319 1.82 10.77 -15.63
N ILE A 320 2.43 10.54 -14.49
CA ILE A 320 3.87 10.48 -14.31
C ILE A 320 4.26 9.09 -13.79
N THR A 321 5.45 8.61 -14.16
CA THR A 321 6.08 7.44 -13.53
C THR A 321 7.00 7.95 -12.43
N LEU A 322 6.83 7.43 -11.23
CA LEU A 322 7.70 7.78 -10.11
C LEU A 322 9.11 7.19 -10.32
N CYS A 323 10.12 7.97 -10.01
CA CYS A 323 11.50 7.52 -9.98
C CYS A 323 11.80 6.64 -8.76
N SER A 324 12.98 6.05 -8.73
CA SER A 324 13.40 5.13 -7.68
C SER A 324 13.42 5.75 -6.27
N GLY A 325 13.78 7.02 -6.14
CA GLY A 325 13.82 7.75 -4.87
C GLY A 325 12.44 8.11 -4.32
N ASP A 326 11.45 8.34 -5.21
CA ASP A 326 10.08 8.71 -4.84
C ASP A 326 9.12 7.51 -4.76
N THR A 327 9.50 6.35 -5.33
CA THR A 327 8.68 5.13 -5.29
C THR A 327 8.43 4.65 -3.86
N GLY A 328 7.17 4.39 -3.50
CA GLY A 328 6.73 3.98 -2.17
C GLY A 328 7.38 2.70 -1.65
N PHE A 329 7.40 2.51 -0.31
CA PHE A 329 8.10 1.41 0.37
C PHE A 329 7.75 0.01 -0.16
N SER A 330 6.48 -0.27 -0.41
CA SER A 330 6.00 -1.58 -0.86
C SER A 330 6.01 -1.74 -2.38
N SER A 331 6.22 -0.67 -3.14
CA SER A 331 6.03 -0.62 -4.59
C SER A 331 7.31 -0.96 -5.36
N ALA A 332 7.14 -1.65 -6.48
CA ALA A 332 8.20 -1.89 -7.47
C ALA A 332 8.11 -0.90 -8.65
N LYS A 333 6.91 -0.47 -9.02
CA LYS A 333 6.62 0.56 -10.04
C LYS A 333 5.34 1.28 -9.67
N THR A 334 5.33 2.60 -9.82
CA THR A 334 4.18 3.44 -9.50
C THR A 334 3.95 4.47 -10.60
N TYR A 335 2.67 4.64 -10.96
CA TYR A 335 2.17 5.77 -11.72
C TYR A 335 1.39 6.69 -10.79
N ASP A 336 1.72 7.98 -10.79
CA ASP A 336 0.87 8.99 -10.19
C ASP A 336 0.06 9.71 -11.28
N ILE A 337 -1.19 9.96 -10.97
CA ILE A 337 -2.08 10.77 -11.78
C ILE A 337 -2.25 12.10 -11.06
N GLU A 338 -1.96 13.18 -11.76
CA GLU A 338 -2.03 14.53 -11.21
C GLU A 338 -3.07 15.35 -11.97
N VAL A 339 -3.99 15.98 -11.25
CA VAL A 339 -5.03 16.85 -11.81
C VAL A 339 -4.59 18.31 -11.78
N TRP A 340 -4.96 19.07 -12.80
CA TRP A 340 -4.69 20.51 -12.84
C TRP A 340 -5.49 21.27 -11.81
N LEU A 341 -4.82 22.12 -11.04
CA LEU A 341 -5.44 23.07 -10.11
C LEU A 341 -5.04 24.51 -10.49
N PRO A 342 -6.00 25.33 -10.98
CA PRO A 342 -5.76 26.72 -11.36
C PRO A 342 -5.10 27.58 -10.29
N SER A 343 -5.51 27.44 -9.02
CA SER A 343 -4.94 28.22 -7.91
C SER A 343 -3.47 27.95 -7.63
N TYR A 344 -3.00 26.76 -7.95
CA TYR A 344 -1.58 26.39 -7.83
C TYR A 344 -0.81 26.65 -9.13
N ASN A 345 -1.51 26.89 -10.24
CA ASN A 345 -0.93 26.86 -11.58
C ASN A 345 -0.04 25.63 -11.82
N ALA A 346 -0.51 24.47 -11.33
CA ALA A 346 0.25 23.22 -11.33
C ALA A 346 -0.68 21.99 -11.34
N TYR A 347 -0.13 20.87 -11.75
CA TYR A 347 -0.72 19.56 -11.54
C TYR A 347 -0.45 19.10 -10.10
N LYS A 348 -1.46 18.49 -9.47
CA LYS A 348 -1.38 17.94 -8.09
C LYS A 348 -1.86 16.50 -8.08
N GLU A 349 -1.14 15.64 -7.37
CA GLU A 349 -1.47 14.23 -7.22
C GLU A 349 -2.90 14.01 -6.73
N ILE A 350 -3.66 13.17 -7.44
CA ILE A 350 -5.02 12.76 -7.10
C ILE A 350 -5.17 11.24 -6.98
N SER A 351 -4.27 10.49 -7.59
CA SER A 351 -4.20 9.04 -7.51
C SER A 351 -2.77 8.57 -7.64
N SER A 352 -2.43 7.52 -6.90
CA SER A 352 -1.18 6.78 -7.05
C SER A 352 -1.54 5.31 -7.29
N CYS A 353 -1.05 4.72 -8.38
CA CYS A 353 -1.29 3.34 -8.80
C CYS A 353 0.00 2.55 -8.76
N SER A 354 0.10 1.54 -7.90
CA SER A 354 1.33 0.82 -7.61
C SER A 354 1.21 -0.68 -7.87
N ASN A 355 2.26 -1.27 -8.45
CA ASN A 355 2.50 -2.71 -8.44
C ASN A 355 3.48 -3.05 -7.31
N CYS A 356 3.01 -3.80 -6.33
CA CYS A 356 3.80 -4.23 -5.18
C CYS A 356 4.47 -5.60 -5.40
N THR A 357 4.31 -6.20 -6.57
CA THR A 357 4.78 -7.55 -6.87
C THR A 357 4.37 -8.55 -5.77
N ASP A 358 5.22 -9.46 -5.35
CA ASP A 358 4.95 -10.41 -4.26
C ASP A 358 5.27 -9.87 -2.86
N PHE A 359 5.66 -8.59 -2.74
CA PHE A 359 6.15 -8.01 -1.48
C PHE A 359 5.10 -8.04 -0.36
N GLN A 360 3.87 -7.59 -0.64
CA GLN A 360 2.76 -7.62 0.31
C GLN A 360 2.23 -9.04 0.48
N ALA A 361 2.16 -9.82 -0.59
CA ALA A 361 1.73 -11.20 -0.54
C ALA A 361 2.62 -12.06 0.37
N ARG A 362 3.95 -11.82 0.38
CA ARG A 362 4.87 -12.48 1.33
C ARG A 362 4.63 -12.05 2.77
N ARG A 363 4.29 -10.78 3.02
CA ARG A 363 3.97 -10.27 4.37
C ARG A 363 2.68 -10.84 4.92
N ALA A 364 1.65 -10.90 4.07
CA ALA A 364 0.32 -11.39 4.41
C ALA A 364 0.12 -12.88 4.07
N ASN A 365 1.18 -13.59 3.61
CA ASN A 365 1.16 -15.00 3.26
C ASN A 365 0.04 -15.37 2.28
N MET A 366 -0.20 -14.53 1.26
CA MET A 366 -1.19 -14.74 0.22
C MET A 366 -0.57 -15.47 -0.97
N ARG A 367 -1.14 -16.61 -1.32
CA ARG A 367 -0.60 -17.52 -2.35
C ARG A 367 -1.70 -17.98 -3.30
N PHE A 368 -1.30 -18.55 -4.41
CA PHE A 368 -2.23 -19.27 -5.28
C PHE A 368 -1.61 -20.59 -5.75
N LYS A 369 -2.46 -21.52 -6.14
CA LYS A 369 -2.04 -22.82 -6.65
C LYS A 369 -2.18 -22.84 -8.16
N ARG A 370 -1.05 -23.10 -8.87
CA ARG A 370 -1.03 -23.31 -10.31
C ARG A 370 -1.85 -24.51 -10.71
N GLU A 371 -2.70 -24.39 -11.73
CA GLU A 371 -3.53 -25.51 -12.22
C GLU A 371 -2.71 -26.56 -12.95
N ASP A 372 -1.72 -26.13 -13.76
CA ASP A 372 -0.90 -26.99 -14.59
C ASP A 372 0.13 -27.82 -13.81
N THR A 373 0.79 -27.21 -12.83
CA THR A 373 1.90 -27.82 -12.06
C THR A 373 1.50 -28.22 -10.65
N GLY A 374 0.39 -27.71 -10.12
CA GLY A 374 0.01 -27.84 -8.72
C GLY A 374 0.91 -27.09 -7.74
N LYS A 375 1.89 -26.32 -8.25
CA LYS A 375 2.83 -25.52 -7.45
C LYS A 375 2.13 -24.35 -6.77
N VAL A 376 2.48 -24.11 -5.50
CA VAL A 376 1.99 -22.95 -4.75
C VAL A 376 2.99 -21.82 -4.85
N GLU A 377 2.54 -20.65 -5.29
CA GLU A 377 3.34 -19.44 -5.48
C GLU A 377 2.70 -18.24 -4.79
N PHE A 378 3.49 -17.20 -4.50
CA PHE A 378 2.95 -15.92 -4.06
C PHE A 378 2.30 -15.20 -5.23
N LEU A 379 1.10 -14.64 -4.98
CA LEU A 379 0.46 -13.75 -5.95
C LEU A 379 1.11 -12.35 -5.90
N HIS A 380 0.82 -11.52 -6.90
CA HIS A 380 1.16 -10.11 -6.90
C HIS A 380 -0.03 -9.27 -6.48
N THR A 381 0.22 -8.19 -5.73
CA THR A 381 -0.79 -7.22 -5.33
C THR A 381 -0.53 -5.88 -6.01
N LEU A 382 -1.62 -5.20 -6.35
CA LEU A 382 -1.62 -3.85 -6.89
C LEU A 382 -2.67 -3.03 -6.15
N ASN A 383 -2.39 -1.76 -5.93
CA ASN A 383 -3.33 -0.83 -5.32
C ASN A 383 -3.32 0.50 -6.08
N GLY A 384 -4.42 1.22 -6.03
CA GLY A 384 -4.51 2.56 -6.60
C GLY A 384 -5.77 3.29 -6.16
N SER A 385 -5.65 4.60 -6.00
CA SER A 385 -6.81 5.42 -5.69
C SER A 385 -7.72 5.59 -6.91
N GLY A 386 -8.99 5.38 -6.73
CA GLY A 386 -9.97 5.51 -7.79
C GLY A 386 -11.10 6.51 -7.55
N LEU A 387 -10.92 7.71 -6.94
CA LEU A 387 -9.80 8.59 -6.61
C LEU A 387 -9.82 9.09 -5.14
N ALA A 388 -8.92 10.03 -4.81
CA ALA A 388 -9.02 10.86 -3.60
C ALA A 388 -10.19 11.87 -3.77
N VAL A 389 -11.30 11.65 -3.04
CA VAL A 389 -12.58 12.37 -3.28
C VAL A 389 -12.45 13.86 -3.02
N GLY A 390 -11.86 14.28 -1.90
CA GLY A 390 -11.69 15.70 -1.55
C GLY A 390 -10.80 16.46 -2.53
N ARG A 391 -9.73 15.82 -3.06
CA ARG A 391 -8.90 16.42 -4.12
C ARG A 391 -9.67 16.56 -5.44
N CYS A 392 -10.49 15.57 -5.78
CA CYS A 392 -11.36 15.61 -6.94
C CYS A 392 -12.40 16.73 -6.80
N LEU A 393 -12.99 16.89 -5.61
CA LEU A 393 -13.91 17.99 -5.30
C LEU A 393 -13.23 19.35 -5.46
N ALA A 394 -12.01 19.52 -4.94
CA ALA A 394 -11.23 20.75 -5.11
C ALA A 394 -10.98 21.05 -6.60
N ALA A 395 -10.61 20.02 -7.38
CA ALA A 395 -10.38 20.17 -8.82
C ALA A 395 -11.64 20.57 -9.58
N ILE A 396 -12.81 20.01 -9.24
CA ILE A 396 -14.09 20.41 -9.83
C ILE A 396 -14.40 21.86 -9.48
N ILE A 397 -14.30 22.25 -8.22
CA ILE A 397 -14.59 23.62 -7.78
C ILE A 397 -13.73 24.63 -8.52
N GLU A 398 -12.43 24.36 -8.69
CA GLU A 398 -11.53 25.31 -9.36
C GLU A 398 -11.70 25.32 -10.88
N ASN A 399 -11.82 24.16 -11.54
CA ASN A 399 -11.91 24.10 -13.00
C ASN A 399 -13.30 24.48 -13.54
N TYR A 400 -14.35 24.32 -12.74
CA TYR A 400 -15.75 24.56 -13.15
C TYR A 400 -16.35 25.85 -12.55
N GLN A 401 -15.52 26.70 -11.94
CA GLN A 401 -15.96 28.00 -11.43
C GLN A 401 -16.39 28.95 -12.55
N ASN A 402 -17.37 29.79 -12.27
CA ASN A 402 -17.85 30.85 -13.14
C ASN A 402 -17.44 32.22 -12.57
N GLU A 403 -17.48 33.27 -13.42
CA GLU A 403 -17.15 34.64 -13.03
C GLU A 403 -18.00 35.14 -11.85
N ASP A 404 -19.27 34.71 -11.77
CA ASP A 404 -20.20 35.07 -10.69
C ASP A 404 -19.92 34.31 -9.36
N GLY A 405 -18.89 33.49 -9.30
CA GLY A 405 -18.50 32.70 -8.12
C GLY A 405 -19.27 31.41 -7.95
N SER A 406 -20.19 31.10 -8.84
CA SER A 406 -20.90 29.81 -8.86
C SER A 406 -20.05 28.69 -9.49
N ILE A 407 -20.43 27.45 -9.28
CA ILE A 407 -19.76 26.26 -9.82
C ILE A 407 -20.72 25.51 -10.74
N THR A 408 -20.31 25.29 -11.98
CA THR A 408 -21.05 24.41 -12.90
C THR A 408 -20.81 22.95 -12.49
N VAL A 409 -21.88 22.18 -12.28
CA VAL A 409 -21.77 20.76 -11.94
C VAL A 409 -21.47 19.95 -13.20
N PRO A 410 -20.39 19.13 -13.25
CA PRO A 410 -20.13 18.22 -14.34
C PRO A 410 -21.36 17.37 -14.68
N GLU A 411 -21.62 17.19 -15.96
CA GLU A 411 -22.87 16.57 -16.43
C GLU A 411 -23.07 15.16 -15.85
N VAL A 412 -21.99 14.37 -15.77
CA VAL A 412 -22.01 13.00 -15.23
C VAL A 412 -22.36 12.93 -13.74
N LEU A 413 -22.20 14.03 -13.00
CA LEU A 413 -22.55 14.09 -11.57
C LEU A 413 -23.97 14.57 -11.31
N ARG A 414 -24.65 15.20 -12.29
CA ARG A 414 -25.99 15.75 -12.08
C ARG A 414 -27.03 14.73 -11.60
N PRO A 415 -27.02 13.46 -12.08
CA PRO A 415 -27.92 12.44 -11.54
C PRO A 415 -27.70 12.20 -10.04
N TYR A 416 -26.44 12.19 -9.58
CA TYR A 416 -26.08 12.02 -8.17
C TYR A 416 -26.31 13.30 -7.35
N MET A 417 -26.40 14.46 -8.02
CA MET A 417 -26.66 15.79 -7.44
C MET A 417 -28.14 16.19 -7.48
N ARG A 418 -29.08 15.23 -7.64
CA ARG A 418 -30.54 15.48 -7.71
C ARG A 418 -30.93 16.40 -8.86
N GLY A 419 -30.18 16.40 -9.95
CA GLY A 419 -30.41 17.26 -11.11
C GLY A 419 -29.82 18.68 -10.98
N ILE A 420 -29.14 19.02 -9.90
CA ILE A 420 -28.51 20.33 -9.72
C ILE A 420 -27.42 20.49 -10.79
N ALA A 421 -27.55 21.52 -11.63
CA ALA A 421 -26.60 21.82 -12.69
C ALA A 421 -25.58 22.92 -12.29
N LYS A 422 -25.90 23.71 -11.26
CA LYS A 422 -25.07 24.82 -10.78
C LYS A 422 -25.15 24.92 -9.27
N ILE A 423 -24.01 25.12 -8.61
CA ILE A 423 -23.92 25.43 -7.18
C ILE A 423 -23.72 26.92 -7.06
N GLU A 424 -24.60 27.58 -6.33
CA GLU A 424 -24.59 29.03 -6.09
C GLU A 424 -24.89 29.31 -4.61
N ARG A 425 -24.56 30.50 -4.18
CA ARG A 425 -24.89 30.94 -2.81
C ARG A 425 -26.39 31.06 -2.64
N ASP A 426 -26.94 30.45 -1.58
CA ASP A 426 -28.35 30.59 -1.18
C ASP A 426 -28.70 32.04 -0.81
#